data_a1161c04429c428cd6b3006879754f17
#
_entry.id   a1161c04429c428cd6b3006879754f17
#
_cell.length_a   1.000
_cell.length_b   1.000
_cell.length_c   1.000
_cell.angle_alpha   90.00
_cell.angle_beta   90.00
_cell.angle_gamma   90.00
#
_symmetry.space_group_name_H-M   'P 1'
#
loop_
_entity.id
_entity.type
_entity.pdbx_description
1 polymer ?
#
loop_
_entity_poly.entity_id
_entity_poly.type
_entity_poly.pdbx_seq_one_letter_code
_entity_poly.pdbx_strand_id
1 'polypeptide(L)'
;MAVNLPLPNKDELKPIKGLKLGIAEAGIKRANRKDILVIHLVPGSSVSGVFTQNRFCAAPVQLCKAHLVERNRIEALLINTGNANAGTGDEGLRRAQQTCDALAHALGISAEQVLPFSTGVILEPLPVEKIITAIPKAITALKEDDWYAAAEAIMTTDTQPKAASLTIQTSTGPIVMTGISKGAGMIQPNMATMLGFIGTDLSIDVDLLQELTREATDLSFNAITIDGDTSTNDSFIVMATGQSTVRIQNKSDPSYSAFREGLISLSRQLAKMIVRDGEGATKFMTIRIKGGRNSAECKRIAKSIAHSPLVKTAFFASDPNLGRILAAIGYAGVDDLDSTKVQLWLGDVWVAKDGGRNPEYKEADGQAVMKQAEITVTVDLGRGSVEETVWTCDLSHEYVSINADYRS
;
A
#
# COMPACT_ATOMS: atom_id res chain seq x y z
N MET A 1 9.19 0.76 17.08
CA MET A 1 10.19 0.45 16.01
C MET A 1 9.54 -0.54 15.06
N ALA A 2 9.72 -0.37 13.76
CA ALA A 2 9.16 -1.28 12.75
C ALA A 2 9.67 -2.72 12.92
N VAL A 3 8.84 -3.72 12.61
CA VAL A 3 9.12 -5.14 12.80
C VAL A 3 10.04 -5.65 11.68
N ASN A 4 11.32 -5.90 11.99
CA ASN A 4 12.30 -6.42 11.03
C ASN A 4 12.27 -5.67 9.68
N LEU A 5 12.12 -4.34 9.72
CA LEU A 5 12.14 -3.49 8.53
C LEU A 5 13.46 -2.71 8.52
N PRO A 6 14.42 -3.05 7.65
CA PRO A 6 15.61 -2.25 7.46
C PRO A 6 15.26 -0.94 6.72
N LEU A 7 16.03 0.11 6.97
CA LEU A 7 15.96 1.33 6.15
C LEU A 7 16.31 0.99 4.69
N PRO A 8 15.61 1.60 3.72
CA PRO A 8 15.98 1.45 2.31
C PRO A 8 17.43 1.92 2.08
N ASN A 9 18.20 1.11 1.36
CA ASN A 9 19.54 1.51 0.94
C ASN A 9 19.41 2.48 -0.26
N LYS A 10 19.87 3.72 -0.08
CA LYS A 10 19.78 4.76 -1.12
C LYS A 10 20.47 4.37 -2.42
N ASP A 11 21.59 3.66 -2.35
CA ASP A 11 22.38 3.26 -3.50
C ASP A 11 21.70 2.14 -4.33
N GLU A 12 20.75 1.42 -3.73
CA GLU A 12 19.95 0.38 -4.38
C GLU A 12 18.71 0.94 -5.07
N LEU A 13 18.26 2.17 -4.73
CA LEU A 13 17.13 2.82 -5.37
C LEU A 13 17.54 3.35 -6.74
N LYS A 14 17.00 2.75 -7.80
CA LYS A 14 17.39 3.06 -9.17
C LYS A 14 16.57 4.24 -9.72
N PRO A 15 17.22 5.19 -10.41
CA PRO A 15 16.51 6.23 -11.15
C PRO A 15 15.65 5.61 -12.26
N ILE A 16 14.54 6.25 -12.57
CA ILE A 16 13.68 5.88 -13.69
C ILE A 16 13.83 6.96 -14.77
N LYS A 17 14.34 6.57 -15.92
CA LYS A 17 14.51 7.50 -17.05
C LYS A 17 13.18 8.16 -17.42
N GLY A 18 13.18 9.48 -17.52
CA GLY A 18 11.98 10.24 -17.88
C GLY A 18 11.00 10.47 -16.74
N LEU A 19 11.37 10.13 -15.49
CA LEU A 19 10.62 10.44 -14.28
C LEU A 19 11.54 11.25 -13.35
N LYS A 20 11.10 12.43 -12.90
CA LYS A 20 11.83 13.28 -11.96
C LYS A 20 11.03 13.52 -10.69
N LEU A 21 11.72 13.60 -9.58
CA LEU A 21 11.17 13.78 -8.23
C LEU A 21 11.66 15.12 -7.67
N GLY A 22 10.73 15.97 -7.24
CA GLY A 22 11.06 17.26 -6.64
C GLY A 22 10.39 17.39 -5.28
N ILE A 23 11.17 17.63 -4.24
CA ILE A 23 10.72 17.68 -2.86
C ILE A 23 10.84 19.10 -2.31
N ALA A 24 9.86 19.54 -1.52
CA ALA A 24 9.87 20.80 -0.84
C ALA A 24 9.25 20.71 0.56
N GLU A 25 9.50 21.75 1.36
CA GLU A 25 8.90 22.00 2.66
C GLU A 25 7.91 23.15 2.53
N ALA A 26 6.62 22.87 2.67
CA ALA A 26 5.55 23.88 2.69
C ALA A 26 5.15 24.27 4.11
N GLY A 27 5.48 23.43 5.12
CA GLY A 27 5.06 23.62 6.49
C GLY A 27 3.55 23.48 6.65
N ILE A 28 2.94 22.47 6.01
CA ILE A 28 1.48 22.25 5.99
C ILE A 28 0.97 22.09 7.43
N LYS A 29 1.52 21.18 8.19
CA LYS A 29 1.18 20.96 9.60
C LYS A 29 2.36 21.31 10.53
N ARG A 30 3.58 20.96 10.16
CA ARG A 30 4.79 21.17 10.96
C ARG A 30 5.86 21.88 10.11
N ALA A 31 6.57 22.85 10.69
CA ALA A 31 7.71 23.47 10.04
C ALA A 31 8.89 22.47 9.90
N ASN A 32 9.79 22.74 8.94
CA ASN A 32 11.02 21.97 8.71
C ASN A 32 10.76 20.48 8.42
N ARG A 33 9.68 20.19 7.71
CA ARG A 33 9.32 18.84 7.26
C ARG A 33 9.14 18.84 5.76
N LYS A 34 9.70 17.84 5.08
CA LYS A 34 9.37 17.52 3.69
C LYS A 34 7.92 17.09 3.66
N ASP A 35 7.05 17.87 3.02
CA ASP A 35 5.61 17.65 2.99
C ASP A 35 4.97 17.93 1.63
N ILE A 36 5.83 18.24 0.62
CA ILE A 36 5.46 18.32 -0.80
C ILE A 36 6.37 17.42 -1.62
N LEU A 37 5.76 16.60 -2.49
CA LEU A 37 6.43 15.85 -3.54
C LEU A 37 5.78 16.16 -4.87
N VAL A 38 6.58 16.55 -5.85
CA VAL A 38 6.20 16.62 -7.27
C VAL A 38 6.87 15.45 -8.00
N ILE A 39 6.09 14.67 -8.73
CA ILE A 39 6.61 13.69 -9.69
C ILE A 39 6.31 14.23 -11.08
N HIS A 40 7.33 14.43 -11.89
CA HIS A 40 7.22 14.95 -13.25
C HIS A 40 7.62 13.88 -14.26
N LEU A 41 6.78 13.64 -15.25
CA LEU A 41 6.93 12.61 -16.27
C LEU A 41 7.20 13.23 -17.63
N VAL A 42 7.95 12.53 -18.47
CA VAL A 42 8.07 12.92 -19.88
C VAL A 42 6.72 12.78 -20.58
N PRO A 43 6.42 13.66 -21.58
CA PRO A 43 5.20 13.54 -22.37
C PRO A 43 5.04 12.15 -23.00
N GLY A 44 3.81 11.64 -23.06
CA GLY A 44 3.48 10.33 -23.61
C GLY A 44 3.69 9.16 -22.65
N SER A 45 3.99 9.41 -21.37
CA SER A 45 4.01 8.38 -20.34
C SER A 45 2.63 7.77 -20.15
N SER A 46 2.57 6.44 -19.97
CA SER A 46 1.34 5.73 -19.58
C SER A 46 1.19 5.74 -18.07
N VAL A 47 0.04 6.20 -17.58
CA VAL A 47 -0.25 6.26 -16.14
C VAL A 47 -1.53 5.50 -15.82
N SER A 48 -1.49 4.64 -14.82
CA SER A 48 -2.65 3.91 -14.33
C SER A 48 -2.81 4.08 -12.83
N GLY A 49 -4.04 3.99 -12.34
CA GLY A 49 -4.32 4.18 -10.93
C GLY A 49 -5.48 3.32 -10.41
N VAL A 50 -5.37 2.99 -9.14
CA VAL A 50 -6.42 2.34 -8.34
C VAL A 50 -6.64 3.17 -7.10
N PHE A 51 -7.91 3.36 -6.70
CA PHE A 51 -8.31 4.33 -5.68
C PHE A 51 -9.29 3.73 -4.69
N THR A 52 -9.36 4.35 -3.50
CA THR A 52 -10.30 3.98 -2.44
C THR A 52 -11.74 3.86 -2.93
N GLN A 53 -12.46 2.90 -2.36
CA GLN A 53 -13.92 2.73 -2.51
C GLN A 53 -14.71 3.36 -1.36
N ASN A 54 -14.03 4.03 -0.42
CA ASN A 54 -14.70 4.73 0.66
C ASN A 54 -15.67 5.77 0.09
N ARG A 55 -16.91 5.80 0.59
CA ARG A 55 -17.93 6.74 0.14
C ARG A 55 -17.62 8.19 0.50
N PHE A 56 -16.87 8.42 1.59
CA PHE A 56 -16.24 9.71 1.89
C PHE A 56 -14.96 9.92 1.10
N CYS A 57 -15.02 9.71 -0.21
CA CYS A 57 -13.90 9.84 -1.12
C CYS A 57 -13.33 11.26 -1.09
N ALA A 58 -12.05 11.39 -0.79
CA ALA A 58 -11.37 12.68 -0.69
C ALA A 58 -11.37 13.45 -2.02
N ALA A 59 -11.36 14.77 -1.94
CA ALA A 59 -11.37 15.66 -3.12
C ALA A 59 -10.24 15.35 -4.12
N PRO A 60 -8.95 15.15 -3.70
CA PRO A 60 -7.88 14.81 -4.64
C PRO A 60 -8.15 13.49 -5.37
N VAL A 61 -8.72 12.47 -4.71
CA VAL A 61 -9.06 11.21 -5.36
C VAL A 61 -10.14 11.38 -6.43
N GLN A 62 -11.14 12.24 -6.18
CA GLN A 62 -12.18 12.55 -7.16
C GLN A 62 -11.58 13.21 -8.40
N LEU A 63 -10.66 14.18 -8.24
CA LEU A 63 -9.95 14.80 -9.35
C LEU A 63 -9.04 13.80 -10.09
N CYS A 64 -8.29 12.97 -9.39
CA CYS A 64 -7.50 11.92 -10.03
C CYS A 64 -8.34 11.02 -10.94
N LYS A 65 -9.52 10.58 -10.47
CA LYS A 65 -10.43 9.76 -11.26
C LYS A 65 -10.93 10.49 -12.51
N ALA A 66 -11.19 11.81 -12.42
CA ALA A 66 -11.63 12.63 -13.54
C ALA A 66 -10.49 12.84 -14.56
N HIS A 67 -9.28 13.18 -14.10
CA HIS A 67 -8.13 13.45 -14.96
C HIS A 67 -7.58 12.18 -15.62
N LEU A 68 -7.69 11.01 -14.99
CA LEU A 68 -7.24 9.72 -15.55
C LEU A 68 -8.15 9.16 -16.66
N VAL A 69 -9.20 9.86 -17.06
CA VAL A 69 -9.97 9.47 -18.26
C VAL A 69 -9.07 9.40 -19.48
N GLU A 70 -8.12 10.34 -19.59
CA GLU A 70 -7.09 10.37 -20.64
C GLU A 70 -5.71 10.01 -20.08
N ARG A 71 -5.50 8.73 -19.79
CA ARG A 71 -4.36 8.17 -19.03
C ARG A 71 -2.98 8.38 -19.63
N ASN A 72 -2.88 8.63 -20.93
CA ASN A 72 -1.62 8.89 -21.66
C ASN A 72 -1.25 10.37 -21.71
N ARG A 73 -1.98 11.22 -21.01
CA ARG A 73 -1.75 12.67 -20.96
C ARG A 73 -1.20 13.15 -19.63
N ILE A 74 -1.15 12.29 -18.60
CA ILE A 74 -0.66 12.71 -17.29
C ILE A 74 0.85 12.95 -17.35
N GLU A 75 1.26 14.16 -16.94
CA GLU A 75 2.67 14.57 -16.93
C GLU A 75 3.17 14.96 -15.52
N ALA A 76 2.27 15.17 -14.56
CA ALA A 76 2.70 15.49 -13.20
C ALA A 76 1.79 14.88 -12.13
N LEU A 77 2.38 14.59 -10.97
CA LEU A 77 1.68 14.24 -9.74
C LEU A 77 2.12 15.24 -8.67
N LEU A 78 1.16 15.74 -7.87
CA LEU A 78 1.40 16.61 -6.73
C LEU A 78 0.91 15.93 -5.46
N ILE A 79 1.79 15.63 -4.53
CA ILE A 79 1.47 14.96 -3.28
C ILE A 79 1.74 15.93 -2.13
N ASN A 80 0.76 16.10 -1.22
CA ASN A 80 0.96 16.80 0.03
C ASN A 80 0.71 15.91 1.24
N THR A 81 1.45 16.14 2.33
CA THR A 81 1.27 15.46 3.61
C THR A 81 0.87 16.43 4.73
N GLY A 82 0.21 15.91 5.78
CA GLY A 82 -0.27 16.68 6.92
C GLY A 82 -1.74 17.10 6.84
N ASN A 83 -2.35 17.11 5.66
CA ASN A 83 -3.76 17.40 5.44
C ASN A 83 -4.31 16.45 4.37
N ALA A 84 -5.42 15.78 4.66
CA ALA A 84 -6.04 14.77 3.77
C ALA A 84 -6.95 15.39 2.70
N ASN A 85 -7.41 16.61 2.87
CA ASN A 85 -8.43 17.24 2.04
C ASN A 85 -9.65 16.32 1.81
N ALA A 86 -10.11 15.69 2.88
CA ALA A 86 -11.22 14.76 2.90
C ALA A 86 -12.31 15.26 3.85
N GLY A 87 -13.59 15.00 3.52
CA GLY A 87 -14.73 15.54 4.26
C GLY A 87 -14.89 17.05 4.13
N THR A 88 -14.37 17.66 3.07
CA THR A 88 -14.26 19.10 2.84
C THR A 88 -15.26 19.62 1.78
N GLY A 89 -16.10 18.74 1.22
CA GLY A 89 -17.14 19.10 0.25
C GLY A 89 -16.59 19.78 -1.01
N ASP A 90 -17.40 20.61 -1.65
CA ASP A 90 -17.05 21.33 -2.89
C ASP A 90 -15.86 22.28 -2.71
N GLU A 91 -15.69 22.84 -1.51
CA GLU A 91 -14.53 23.67 -1.17
C GLU A 91 -13.21 22.86 -1.28
N GLY A 92 -13.24 21.60 -0.84
CA GLY A 92 -12.07 20.72 -0.97
C GLY A 92 -11.71 20.43 -2.43
N LEU A 93 -12.72 20.22 -3.29
CA LEU A 93 -12.51 20.05 -4.74
C LEU A 93 -11.90 21.31 -5.36
N ARG A 94 -12.45 22.48 -5.06
CA ARG A 94 -11.94 23.76 -5.54
C ARG A 94 -10.50 23.99 -5.11
N ARG A 95 -10.15 23.69 -3.85
CA ARG A 95 -8.80 23.82 -3.32
C ARG A 95 -7.81 22.85 -3.97
N ALA A 96 -8.21 21.60 -4.18
CA ALA A 96 -7.40 20.63 -4.90
C ALA A 96 -7.16 21.08 -6.34
N GLN A 97 -8.19 21.57 -7.04
CA GLN A 97 -8.06 22.12 -8.39
C GLN A 97 -7.05 23.29 -8.44
N GLN A 98 -7.13 24.24 -7.50
CA GLN A 98 -6.18 25.35 -7.42
C GLN A 98 -4.73 24.89 -7.31
N THR A 99 -4.45 23.80 -6.61
CA THR A 99 -3.09 23.24 -6.54
C THR A 99 -2.66 22.60 -7.87
N CYS A 100 -3.59 21.94 -8.59
CA CYS A 100 -3.34 21.43 -9.94
C CYS A 100 -3.05 22.58 -10.92
N ASP A 101 -3.87 23.63 -10.90
CA ASP A 101 -3.70 24.81 -11.75
C ASP A 101 -2.34 25.47 -11.54
N ALA A 102 -1.91 25.61 -10.28
CA ALA A 102 -0.64 26.23 -9.92
C ALA A 102 0.56 25.40 -10.42
N LEU A 103 0.53 24.06 -10.23
CA LEU A 103 1.60 23.20 -10.72
C LEU A 103 1.62 23.15 -12.24
N ALA A 104 0.46 23.05 -12.88
CA ALA A 104 0.32 23.03 -14.33
C ALA A 104 0.89 24.31 -14.96
N HIS A 105 0.52 25.49 -14.43
CA HIS A 105 1.07 26.78 -14.86
C HIS A 105 2.60 26.81 -14.77
N ALA A 106 3.15 26.33 -13.64
CA ALA A 106 4.59 26.36 -13.40
C ALA A 106 5.38 25.37 -14.29
N LEU A 107 4.74 24.30 -14.76
CA LEU A 107 5.33 23.31 -15.69
C LEU A 107 5.00 23.59 -17.16
N GLY A 108 4.07 24.52 -17.48
CA GLY A 108 3.62 24.81 -18.85
C GLY A 108 2.73 23.70 -19.44
N ILE A 109 1.95 23.00 -18.62
CA ILE A 109 1.01 21.93 -19.01
C ILE A 109 -0.43 22.33 -18.64
N SER A 110 -1.43 21.48 -18.95
CA SER A 110 -2.81 21.72 -18.51
C SER A 110 -3.09 21.10 -17.13
N ALA A 111 -4.09 21.63 -16.41
CA ALA A 111 -4.42 21.16 -15.07
C ALA A 111 -4.87 19.71 -15.06
N GLU A 112 -5.53 19.24 -16.12
CA GLU A 112 -5.98 17.85 -16.31
C GLU A 112 -4.81 16.87 -16.46
N GLN A 113 -3.60 17.36 -16.74
CA GLN A 113 -2.37 16.56 -16.80
C GLN A 113 -1.73 16.38 -15.42
N VAL A 114 -2.33 16.94 -14.36
CA VAL A 114 -1.83 16.87 -12.98
C VAL A 114 -2.75 15.98 -12.14
N LEU A 115 -2.17 14.99 -11.43
CA LEU A 115 -2.89 14.18 -10.44
C LEU A 115 -2.56 14.68 -9.02
N PRO A 116 -3.54 15.17 -8.24
CA PRO A 116 -3.32 15.60 -6.87
C PRO A 116 -3.48 14.43 -5.89
N PHE A 117 -2.66 14.39 -4.84
CA PHE A 117 -2.76 13.44 -3.72
C PHE A 117 -2.55 14.16 -2.40
N SER A 118 -3.33 13.78 -1.40
CA SER A 118 -3.25 14.35 -0.05
C SER A 118 -3.30 13.25 0.99
N THR A 119 -2.61 13.42 2.10
CA THR A 119 -2.68 12.50 3.24
C THR A 119 -2.43 13.26 4.55
N GLY A 120 -3.13 12.90 5.63
CA GLY A 120 -3.04 13.54 6.93
C GLY A 120 -4.40 13.73 7.59
N VAL A 121 -4.62 14.88 8.24
CA VAL A 121 -5.84 15.14 9.01
C VAL A 121 -7.06 15.34 8.10
N ILE A 122 -8.17 14.69 8.45
CA ILE A 122 -9.49 14.78 7.80
C ILE A 122 -10.28 15.98 8.39
N LEU A 123 -11.19 16.56 7.62
CA LEU A 123 -12.09 17.70 7.98
C LEU A 123 -11.37 19.05 8.14
N GLU A 124 -10.10 19.15 7.85
CA GLU A 124 -9.38 20.42 7.83
C GLU A 124 -9.29 20.99 6.41
N PRO A 125 -9.49 22.31 6.22
CA PRO A 125 -9.32 22.95 4.92
C PRO A 125 -7.87 22.78 4.41
N LEU A 126 -7.70 22.44 3.13
CA LEU A 126 -6.37 22.33 2.53
C LEU A 126 -5.68 23.71 2.52
N PRO A 127 -4.46 23.85 3.04
CA PRO A 127 -3.75 25.13 3.06
C PRO A 127 -3.09 25.43 1.70
N VAL A 128 -3.91 25.80 0.71
CA VAL A 128 -3.53 25.97 -0.71
C VAL A 128 -2.34 26.91 -0.88
N GLU A 129 -2.33 28.05 -0.17
CA GLU A 129 -1.29 29.08 -0.30
C GLU A 129 0.11 28.55 0.08
N LYS A 130 0.19 27.68 1.11
CA LYS A 130 1.44 27.03 1.48
C LYS A 130 1.94 26.09 0.38
N ILE A 131 1.04 25.32 -0.23
CA ILE A 131 1.36 24.39 -1.31
C ILE A 131 1.85 25.18 -2.53
N ILE A 132 1.10 26.18 -2.97
CA ILE A 132 1.44 27.02 -4.13
C ILE A 132 2.82 27.67 -3.94
N THR A 133 3.11 28.20 -2.75
CA THR A 133 4.41 28.82 -2.42
C THR A 133 5.57 27.81 -2.48
N ALA A 134 5.31 26.54 -2.21
CA ALA A 134 6.33 25.49 -2.22
C ALA A 134 6.60 24.90 -3.63
N ILE A 135 5.64 24.95 -4.56
CA ILE A 135 5.73 24.38 -5.91
C ILE A 135 7.02 24.82 -6.66
N PRO A 136 7.39 26.12 -6.74
CA PRO A 136 8.61 26.52 -7.44
C PRO A 136 9.88 25.89 -6.86
N LYS A 137 9.94 25.70 -5.55
CA LYS A 137 11.08 25.03 -4.88
C LYS A 137 11.13 23.55 -5.26
N ALA A 138 9.98 22.85 -5.26
CA ALA A 138 9.90 21.47 -5.68
C ALA A 138 10.32 21.29 -7.15
N ILE A 139 9.89 22.18 -8.05
CA ILE A 139 10.28 22.13 -9.47
C ILE A 139 11.80 22.34 -9.65
N THR A 140 12.38 23.29 -8.93
CA THR A 140 13.84 23.52 -8.98
C THR A 140 14.63 22.30 -8.46
N ALA A 141 14.06 21.52 -7.54
CA ALA A 141 14.67 20.33 -6.96
C ALA A 141 14.47 19.04 -7.81
N LEU A 142 13.81 19.10 -8.98
CA LEU A 142 13.50 17.93 -9.81
C LEU A 142 14.75 17.19 -10.29
N LYS A 143 14.89 15.91 -9.89
CA LYS A 143 15.96 14.98 -10.31
C LYS A 143 15.47 13.53 -10.34
N GLU A 144 16.16 12.64 -11.05
CA GLU A 144 15.70 11.26 -11.30
C GLU A 144 15.98 10.28 -10.15
N ASP A 145 16.90 10.62 -9.24
CA ASP A 145 17.48 9.70 -8.24
C ASP A 145 17.02 9.94 -6.78
N ASP A 146 16.05 10.84 -6.54
CA ASP A 146 15.67 11.25 -5.18
C ASP A 146 14.53 10.41 -4.56
N TRP A 147 14.46 9.13 -4.88
CA TRP A 147 13.42 8.22 -4.41
C TRP A 147 13.36 8.09 -2.88
N TYR A 148 14.52 8.12 -2.21
CA TYR A 148 14.57 8.06 -0.75
C TYR A 148 13.91 9.28 -0.11
N ALA A 149 14.27 10.50 -0.57
CA ALA A 149 13.66 11.72 -0.06
C ALA A 149 12.18 11.84 -0.46
N ALA A 150 11.77 11.30 -1.62
CA ALA A 150 10.38 11.20 -2.01
C ALA A 150 9.59 10.30 -1.05
N ALA A 151 10.16 9.16 -0.63
CA ALA A 151 9.55 8.28 0.36
C ALA A 151 9.40 8.98 1.73
N GLU A 152 10.39 9.78 2.16
CA GLU A 152 10.28 10.60 3.38
C GLU A 152 9.18 11.66 3.26
N ALA A 153 9.03 12.30 2.10
CA ALA A 153 8.09 13.40 1.89
C ALA A 153 6.61 12.97 1.94
N ILE A 154 6.31 11.70 1.69
CA ILE A 154 4.93 11.17 1.72
C ILE A 154 4.53 10.54 3.07
N MET A 155 5.43 10.42 4.04
CA MET A 155 5.18 9.87 5.37
C MET A 155 4.17 10.71 6.17
N THR A 156 3.44 10.05 7.08
CA THR A 156 2.59 10.72 8.09
C THR A 156 2.96 10.24 9.50
N THR A 157 2.39 9.14 9.96
CA THR A 157 2.72 8.46 11.23
C THR A 157 3.76 7.36 11.04
N ASP A 158 4.19 7.14 9.79
CA ASP A 158 5.25 6.20 9.45
C ASP A 158 6.53 6.48 10.27
N THR A 159 7.19 5.45 10.76
CA THR A 159 8.45 5.58 11.49
C THR A 159 9.67 5.50 10.57
N GLN A 160 9.50 4.95 9.37
CA GLN A 160 10.55 4.75 8.36
C GLN A 160 10.04 4.99 6.95
N PRO A 161 10.87 5.56 6.03
CA PRO A 161 10.54 5.63 4.62
C PRO A 161 10.48 4.22 4.01
N LYS A 162 9.55 4.03 3.07
CA LYS A 162 9.32 2.74 2.39
C LYS A 162 9.59 2.91 0.92
N ALA A 163 10.69 2.34 0.44
CA ALA A 163 11.12 2.40 -0.94
C ALA A 163 11.83 1.10 -1.35
N ALA A 164 11.66 0.69 -2.59
CA ALA A 164 12.33 -0.47 -3.16
C ALA A 164 12.49 -0.33 -4.67
N SER A 165 13.53 -0.97 -5.21
CA SER A 165 13.78 -1.06 -6.65
C SER A 165 13.94 -2.51 -7.09
N LEU A 166 13.57 -2.78 -8.33
CA LEU A 166 13.74 -4.06 -9.00
C LEU A 166 14.21 -3.83 -10.43
N THR A 167 15.20 -4.62 -10.86
CA THR A 167 15.60 -4.68 -12.27
C THR A 167 15.33 -6.08 -12.79
N ILE A 168 14.55 -6.18 -13.86
CA ILE A 168 14.19 -7.43 -14.51
C ILE A 168 14.95 -7.53 -15.82
N GLN A 169 15.66 -8.63 -16.02
CA GLN A 169 16.30 -8.93 -17.30
C GLN A 169 15.28 -9.61 -18.22
N THR A 170 15.10 -9.09 -19.42
CA THR A 170 14.24 -9.68 -20.46
C THR A 170 15.05 -9.91 -21.73
N SER A 171 14.47 -10.65 -22.67
CA SER A 171 15.12 -10.90 -23.98
C SER A 171 15.30 -9.63 -24.82
N THR A 172 14.53 -8.57 -24.52
CA THR A 172 14.56 -7.29 -25.27
C THR A 172 15.28 -6.17 -24.54
N GLY A 173 15.80 -6.44 -23.33
CA GLY A 173 16.53 -5.50 -22.50
C GLY A 173 16.07 -5.49 -21.04
N PRO A 174 16.75 -4.73 -20.18
CA PRO A 174 16.35 -4.60 -18.78
C PRO A 174 15.12 -3.69 -18.64
N ILE A 175 14.27 -4.02 -17.66
CA ILE A 175 13.20 -3.16 -17.14
C ILE A 175 13.60 -2.72 -15.75
N VAL A 176 13.59 -1.42 -15.49
CA VAL A 176 13.83 -0.89 -14.15
C VAL A 176 12.48 -0.44 -13.57
N MET A 177 12.24 -0.82 -12.32
CA MET A 177 11.10 -0.36 -11.52
C MET A 177 11.59 0.15 -10.18
N THR A 178 11.11 1.31 -9.76
CA THR A 178 11.33 1.85 -8.41
C THR A 178 10.01 2.35 -7.86
N GLY A 179 9.74 2.05 -6.60
CA GLY A 179 8.49 2.45 -5.96
C GLY A 179 8.68 2.90 -4.52
N ILE A 180 7.72 3.72 -4.09
CA ILE A 180 7.58 4.20 -2.73
C ILE A 180 6.17 3.96 -2.23
N SER A 181 6.02 3.78 -0.92
CA SER A 181 4.71 3.72 -0.27
C SER A 181 4.74 4.37 1.11
N LYS A 182 3.57 4.74 1.60
CA LYS A 182 3.37 5.24 2.96
C LYS A 182 2.12 4.63 3.58
N GLY A 183 2.12 4.53 4.89
CA GLY A 183 1.01 4.08 5.72
C GLY A 183 1.52 3.34 6.94
N ALA A 184 0.84 3.53 8.08
CA ALA A 184 1.12 2.88 9.35
C ALA A 184 -0.14 2.67 10.19
N GLY A 185 -1.21 3.41 9.95
CA GLY A 185 -2.55 3.29 10.54
C GLY A 185 -3.64 3.62 9.54
N MET A 186 -4.90 3.30 9.87
CA MET A 186 -6.06 3.33 8.98
C MET A 186 -5.80 2.50 7.72
N ILE A 187 -5.38 1.22 7.91
CA ILE A 187 -4.97 0.32 6.82
C ILE A 187 -5.87 -0.91 6.75
N GLN A 188 -6.85 -0.84 5.87
CA GLN A 188 -7.59 -1.97 5.30
C GLN A 188 -7.92 -1.66 3.86
N PRO A 189 -7.02 -1.94 2.93
CA PRO A 189 -7.29 -1.67 1.53
C PRO A 189 -8.44 -2.54 1.02
N ASN A 190 -9.54 -1.89 0.67
CA ASN A 190 -10.58 -2.45 -0.19
C ASN A 190 -10.51 -1.68 -1.50
N MET A 191 -9.45 -1.91 -2.29
CA MET A 191 -8.93 -1.10 -3.38
C MET A 191 -8.14 0.14 -2.90
N ALA A 192 -7.29 -0.02 -1.89
CA ALA A 192 -6.21 0.83 -1.40
C ALA A 192 -6.46 1.60 -0.08
N THR A 193 -5.59 1.37 0.95
CA THR A 193 -5.53 2.20 2.18
C THR A 193 -4.10 2.70 2.41
N MET A 194 -3.55 3.43 1.42
CA MET A 194 -2.19 3.94 1.48
C MET A 194 -1.93 4.89 0.30
N LEU A 195 -0.80 5.53 0.25
CA LEU A 195 -0.27 6.09 -0.99
C LEU A 195 0.88 5.20 -1.46
N GLY A 196 0.81 4.77 -2.71
CA GLY A 196 1.87 4.01 -3.37
C GLY A 196 2.10 4.49 -4.79
N PHE A 197 3.36 4.63 -5.15
CA PHE A 197 3.78 5.12 -6.46
C PHE A 197 4.90 4.21 -6.98
N ILE A 198 4.72 3.64 -8.16
CA ILE A 198 5.76 2.88 -8.86
C ILE A 198 6.04 3.54 -10.21
N GLY A 199 7.28 3.87 -10.47
CA GLY A 199 7.80 4.26 -11.78
C GLY A 199 8.48 3.10 -12.48
N THR A 200 8.38 3.04 -13.81
CA THR A 200 9.14 2.14 -14.66
C THR A 200 9.51 2.81 -15.97
N ASP A 201 10.60 2.40 -16.58
CA ASP A 201 11.11 2.96 -17.84
C ASP A 201 10.56 2.26 -19.10
N LEU A 202 9.87 1.14 -18.96
CA LEU A 202 9.31 0.41 -20.11
C LEU A 202 8.18 1.18 -20.80
N SER A 203 7.94 0.86 -22.08
CA SER A 203 6.75 1.28 -22.81
C SER A 203 5.69 0.19 -22.76
N ILE A 204 4.45 0.55 -22.35
CA ILE A 204 3.34 -0.39 -22.24
C ILE A 204 2.04 0.26 -22.68
N ASP A 205 1.17 -0.53 -23.31
CA ASP A 205 -0.20 -0.13 -23.56
C ASP A 205 -0.91 0.26 -22.27
N VAL A 206 -1.65 1.38 -22.29
CA VAL A 206 -2.22 1.97 -21.08
C VAL A 206 -3.36 1.13 -20.48
N ASP A 207 -4.13 0.43 -21.29
CA ASP A 207 -5.21 -0.43 -20.79
C ASP A 207 -4.64 -1.71 -20.18
N LEU A 208 -3.58 -2.23 -20.78
CA LEU A 208 -2.83 -3.36 -20.23
C LEU A 208 -2.14 -2.98 -18.90
N LEU A 209 -1.58 -1.77 -18.82
CA LEU A 209 -1.01 -1.26 -17.57
C LEU A 209 -2.08 -1.13 -16.48
N GLN A 210 -3.29 -0.67 -16.83
CA GLN A 210 -4.41 -0.57 -15.89
C GLN A 210 -4.86 -1.95 -15.38
N GLU A 211 -4.90 -2.96 -16.25
CA GLU A 211 -5.23 -4.33 -15.86
C GLU A 211 -4.18 -4.88 -14.87
N LEU A 212 -2.90 -4.73 -15.20
CA LEU A 212 -1.81 -5.18 -14.35
C LEU A 212 -1.73 -4.43 -13.01
N THR A 213 -2.05 -3.12 -13.01
CA THR A 213 -2.11 -2.33 -11.77
C THR A 213 -3.18 -2.84 -10.83
N ARG A 214 -4.38 -3.20 -11.35
CA ARG A 214 -5.45 -3.81 -10.54
C ARG A 214 -5.02 -5.16 -9.98
N GLU A 215 -4.47 -6.02 -10.82
CA GLU A 215 -3.99 -7.35 -10.40
C GLU A 215 -2.88 -7.23 -9.32
N ALA A 216 -1.90 -6.35 -9.54
CA ALA A 216 -0.85 -6.12 -8.56
C ALA A 216 -1.39 -5.60 -7.24
N THR A 217 -2.40 -4.71 -7.28
CA THR A 217 -3.10 -4.22 -6.08
C THR A 217 -3.78 -5.35 -5.31
N ASP A 218 -4.52 -6.21 -6.01
CA ASP A 218 -5.28 -7.31 -5.40
C ASP A 218 -4.38 -8.35 -4.73
N LEU A 219 -3.17 -8.55 -5.28
CA LEU A 219 -2.19 -9.51 -4.80
C LEU A 219 -1.16 -8.91 -3.82
N SER A 220 -1.28 -7.63 -3.46
CA SER A 220 -0.35 -6.92 -2.59
C SER A 220 -1.08 -6.04 -1.57
N PHE A 221 -1.42 -4.80 -1.94
CA PHE A 221 -2.03 -3.83 -1.03
C PHE A 221 -3.42 -4.25 -0.55
N ASN A 222 -4.24 -4.93 -1.36
CA ASN A 222 -5.53 -5.48 -0.92
C ASN A 222 -5.38 -6.73 -0.02
N ALA A 223 -4.18 -7.24 0.11
CA ALA A 223 -3.86 -8.39 0.98
C ALA A 223 -3.20 -7.98 2.31
N ILE A 224 -3.21 -6.69 2.67
CA ILE A 224 -2.72 -6.24 3.99
C ILE A 224 -3.85 -5.64 4.82
N THR A 225 -3.65 -5.59 6.15
CA THR A 225 -4.45 -4.77 7.06
C THR A 225 -3.66 -4.49 8.34
N ILE A 226 -3.90 -3.33 8.97
CA ILE A 226 -3.34 -3.00 10.29
C ILE A 226 -4.46 -2.97 11.33
N ASP A 227 -5.50 -2.20 11.12
CA ASP A 227 -6.57 -1.91 12.08
C ASP A 227 -8.00 -2.19 11.55
N GLY A 228 -8.13 -2.56 10.29
CA GLY A 228 -9.44 -2.82 9.70
C GLY A 228 -10.15 -1.58 9.18
N ASP A 229 -9.54 -0.38 9.23
CA ASP A 229 -10.14 0.86 8.80
C ASP A 229 -9.73 1.24 7.36
N THR A 230 -10.71 1.62 6.53
CA THR A 230 -10.49 2.05 5.15
C THR A 230 -10.41 3.57 5.06
N SER A 231 -9.31 4.09 4.54
CA SER A 231 -9.07 5.52 4.39
C SER A 231 -9.90 6.16 3.25
N THR A 232 -10.01 7.47 3.30
CA THR A 232 -10.68 8.32 2.30
C THR A 232 -9.81 8.68 1.10
N ASN A 233 -8.48 8.47 1.19
CA ASN A 233 -7.47 9.04 0.26
C ASN A 233 -6.66 8.02 -0.53
N ASP A 234 -6.86 6.76 -0.32
CA ASP A 234 -5.98 5.71 -0.82
C ASP A 234 -5.82 5.73 -2.31
N SER A 235 -4.57 5.61 -2.74
CA SER A 235 -4.21 5.64 -4.16
C SER A 235 -2.95 4.82 -4.42
N PHE A 236 -3.01 3.95 -5.42
CA PHE A 236 -1.86 3.27 -5.97
C PHE A 236 -1.70 3.60 -7.45
N ILE A 237 -0.56 4.19 -7.82
CA ILE A 237 -0.28 4.69 -9.16
C ILE A 237 0.93 3.97 -9.73
N VAL A 238 0.82 3.51 -10.97
CA VAL A 238 1.93 2.98 -11.76
C VAL A 238 2.15 3.87 -12.98
N MET A 239 3.39 4.31 -13.17
CA MET A 239 3.82 5.24 -14.21
C MET A 239 4.87 4.56 -15.08
N ALA A 240 4.62 4.45 -16.39
CA ALA A 240 5.52 3.88 -17.37
C ALA A 240 5.95 4.96 -18.36
N THR A 241 7.24 5.33 -18.34
CA THR A 241 7.75 6.48 -19.11
C THR A 241 8.09 6.17 -20.57
N GLY A 242 8.20 4.90 -20.94
CA GLY A 242 8.53 4.49 -22.31
C GLY A 242 9.97 4.78 -22.72
N GLN A 243 10.88 5.02 -21.78
CA GLN A 243 12.26 5.45 -22.06
C GLN A 243 13.27 4.28 -22.15
N SER A 244 12.82 3.03 -21.97
CA SER A 244 13.63 1.84 -22.25
C SER A 244 13.38 1.29 -23.65
N THR A 245 14.18 0.29 -24.05
CA THR A 245 13.98 -0.43 -25.32
C THR A 245 12.84 -1.44 -25.26
N VAL A 246 12.39 -1.79 -24.06
CA VAL A 246 11.34 -2.79 -23.85
C VAL A 246 9.96 -2.21 -24.09
N ARG A 247 9.20 -2.88 -24.97
CA ARG A 247 7.82 -2.51 -25.29
C ARG A 247 6.88 -3.69 -25.05
N ILE A 248 5.75 -3.43 -24.40
CA ILE A 248 4.70 -4.42 -24.16
C ILE A 248 3.38 -3.87 -24.71
N GLN A 249 2.90 -4.46 -25.81
CA GLN A 249 1.65 -4.06 -26.45
C GLN A 249 0.48 -5.01 -26.15
N ASN A 250 0.80 -6.25 -25.80
CA ASN A 250 -0.19 -7.28 -25.51
C ASN A 250 0.40 -8.39 -24.59
N LYS A 251 -0.46 -9.29 -24.14
CA LYS A 251 -0.09 -10.37 -23.20
C LYS A 251 0.82 -11.45 -23.79
N SER A 252 0.96 -11.51 -25.11
CA SER A 252 1.85 -12.48 -25.78
C SER A 252 3.28 -11.94 -25.96
N ASP A 253 3.53 -10.68 -25.63
CA ASP A 253 4.89 -10.12 -25.67
C ASP A 253 5.84 -10.87 -24.74
N PRO A 254 7.07 -11.18 -25.17
CA PRO A 254 8.01 -12.00 -24.39
C PRO A 254 8.33 -11.44 -22.99
N SER A 255 8.26 -10.11 -22.84
CA SER A 255 8.55 -9.42 -21.57
C SER A 255 7.34 -9.27 -20.65
N TYR A 256 6.11 -9.62 -21.10
CA TYR A 256 4.87 -9.40 -20.35
C TYR A 256 4.86 -10.14 -19.00
N SER A 257 5.14 -11.45 -19.03
CA SER A 257 5.09 -12.27 -17.80
C SER A 257 6.12 -11.79 -16.77
N ALA A 258 7.35 -11.49 -17.22
CA ALA A 258 8.40 -11.00 -16.36
C ALA A 258 8.05 -9.64 -15.72
N PHE A 259 7.48 -8.72 -16.51
CA PHE A 259 7.03 -7.42 -15.98
C PHE A 259 5.86 -7.59 -14.99
N ARG A 260 4.86 -8.41 -15.33
CA ARG A 260 3.72 -8.71 -14.45
C ARG A 260 4.19 -9.25 -13.09
N GLU A 261 5.06 -10.26 -13.08
CA GLU A 261 5.61 -10.87 -11.86
C GLU A 261 6.44 -9.88 -11.06
N GLY A 262 7.25 -9.06 -11.73
CA GLY A 262 8.04 -8.02 -11.09
C GLY A 262 7.18 -6.93 -10.47
N LEU A 263 6.13 -6.45 -11.14
CA LEU A 263 5.22 -5.46 -10.61
C LEU A 263 4.50 -5.98 -9.36
N ILE A 264 4.00 -7.23 -9.39
CA ILE A 264 3.38 -7.89 -8.24
C ILE A 264 4.40 -8.05 -7.10
N SER A 265 5.62 -8.47 -7.38
CA SER A 265 6.68 -8.66 -6.39
C SER A 265 7.04 -7.35 -5.69
N LEU A 266 7.31 -6.28 -6.44
CA LEU A 266 7.62 -4.96 -5.90
C LEU A 266 6.46 -4.39 -5.09
N SER A 267 5.22 -4.52 -5.59
CA SER A 267 4.01 -4.09 -4.87
C SER A 267 3.84 -4.84 -3.56
N ARG A 268 4.08 -6.16 -3.52
CA ARG A 268 4.06 -6.96 -2.28
C ARG A 268 5.14 -6.54 -1.29
N GLN A 269 6.33 -6.23 -1.77
CA GLN A 269 7.42 -5.74 -0.92
C GLN A 269 7.01 -4.44 -0.24
N LEU A 270 6.51 -3.46 -1.00
CA LEU A 270 6.03 -2.18 -0.48
C LEU A 270 4.85 -2.35 0.48
N ALA A 271 3.89 -3.21 0.17
CA ALA A 271 2.74 -3.49 1.02
C ALA A 271 3.16 -4.12 2.36
N LYS A 272 4.10 -5.07 2.36
CA LYS A 272 4.63 -5.68 3.60
C LYS A 272 5.41 -4.67 4.44
N MET A 273 6.13 -3.71 3.82
CA MET A 273 6.80 -2.63 4.55
C MET A 273 5.80 -1.79 5.35
N ILE A 274 4.60 -1.54 4.83
CA ILE A 274 3.52 -0.83 5.53
C ILE A 274 3.11 -1.60 6.80
N VAL A 275 2.86 -2.89 6.70
CA VAL A 275 2.44 -3.72 7.84
C VAL A 275 3.55 -3.82 8.89
N ARG A 276 4.82 -3.96 8.46
CA ARG A 276 5.98 -4.01 9.36
C ARG A 276 6.16 -2.72 10.15
N ASP A 277 5.75 -1.59 9.60
CA ASP A 277 5.80 -0.27 10.22
C ASP A 277 4.43 0.16 10.78
N GLY A 278 3.53 -0.79 11.00
CA GLY A 278 2.21 -0.52 11.59
C GLY A 278 2.33 0.19 12.95
N GLU A 279 1.41 1.12 13.22
CA GLU A 279 1.37 1.87 14.48
C GLU A 279 1.39 0.93 15.69
N GLY A 280 2.46 1.02 16.50
CA GLY A 280 2.65 0.18 17.67
C GLY A 280 2.90 -1.31 17.41
N ALA A 281 3.15 -1.73 16.16
CA ALA A 281 3.37 -3.13 15.82
C ALA A 281 4.62 -3.70 16.48
N THR A 282 4.51 -4.89 17.06
CA THR A 282 5.61 -5.68 17.63
C THR A 282 5.78 -7.03 16.92
N LYS A 283 4.77 -7.46 16.17
CA LYS A 283 4.73 -8.71 15.41
C LYS A 283 4.27 -8.47 13.99
N PHE A 284 4.92 -9.13 13.02
CA PHE A 284 4.45 -9.26 11.66
C PHE A 284 3.77 -10.62 11.49
N MET A 285 2.50 -10.61 11.12
CA MET A 285 1.67 -11.80 11.02
C MET A 285 1.33 -12.10 9.57
N THR A 286 1.55 -13.34 9.15
CA THR A 286 1.09 -13.88 7.87
C THR A 286 -0.09 -14.82 8.12
N ILE A 287 -1.27 -14.49 7.62
CA ILE A 287 -2.47 -15.34 7.73
C ILE A 287 -2.67 -16.02 6.38
N ARG A 288 -2.42 -17.32 6.33
CA ARG A 288 -2.53 -18.15 5.12
C ARG A 288 -3.70 -19.09 5.23
N ILE A 289 -4.68 -18.94 4.36
CA ILE A 289 -5.83 -19.83 4.26
C ILE A 289 -5.66 -20.67 3.02
N LYS A 290 -5.67 -21.97 3.15
CA LYS A 290 -5.58 -22.96 2.06
C LYS A 290 -6.76 -23.93 2.09
N GLY A 291 -6.93 -24.70 1.02
CA GLY A 291 -8.00 -25.67 0.94
C GLY A 291 -9.40 -25.07 0.81
N GLY A 292 -9.53 -23.82 0.34
CA GLY A 292 -10.81 -23.16 0.13
C GLY A 292 -11.43 -23.46 -1.24
N ARG A 293 -12.73 -23.21 -1.39
CA ARG A 293 -13.46 -23.36 -2.66
C ARG A 293 -13.18 -22.25 -3.65
N ASN A 294 -12.96 -21.03 -3.13
CA ASN A 294 -12.68 -19.85 -3.95
C ASN A 294 -11.90 -18.80 -3.16
N SER A 295 -11.34 -17.84 -3.86
CA SER A 295 -10.54 -16.74 -3.30
C SER A 295 -11.34 -15.87 -2.32
N ALA A 296 -12.62 -15.58 -2.60
CA ALA A 296 -13.44 -14.72 -1.75
C ALA A 296 -13.65 -15.33 -0.34
N GLU A 297 -13.88 -16.64 -0.28
CA GLU A 297 -14.00 -17.39 0.98
C GLU A 297 -12.70 -17.34 1.79
N CYS A 298 -11.57 -17.66 1.14
CA CYS A 298 -10.26 -17.62 1.80
C CYS A 298 -9.91 -16.22 2.32
N LYS A 299 -10.11 -15.19 1.51
CA LYS A 299 -9.88 -13.78 1.90
C LYS A 299 -10.78 -13.36 3.07
N ARG A 300 -12.05 -13.79 3.09
CA ARG A 300 -12.99 -13.48 4.16
C ARG A 300 -12.53 -14.07 5.50
N ILE A 301 -12.12 -15.32 5.51
CA ILE A 301 -11.61 -16.00 6.72
C ILE A 301 -10.27 -15.36 7.15
N ALA A 302 -9.34 -15.12 6.22
CA ALA A 302 -8.08 -14.47 6.52
C ALA A 302 -8.27 -13.08 7.15
N LYS A 303 -9.16 -12.26 6.58
CA LYS A 303 -9.50 -10.93 7.13
C LYS A 303 -10.21 -11.02 8.47
N SER A 304 -11.09 -12.00 8.69
CA SER A 304 -11.74 -12.21 9.99
C SER A 304 -10.71 -12.46 11.10
N ILE A 305 -9.70 -13.27 10.85
CA ILE A 305 -8.59 -13.51 11.79
C ILE A 305 -7.76 -12.22 11.96
N ALA A 306 -7.37 -11.59 10.85
CA ALA A 306 -6.49 -10.42 10.84
C ALA A 306 -7.10 -9.18 11.51
N HIS A 307 -8.43 -9.03 11.50
CA HIS A 307 -9.16 -7.92 12.13
C HIS A 307 -9.58 -8.18 13.57
N SER A 308 -9.50 -9.43 14.06
CA SER A 308 -9.95 -9.76 15.42
C SER A 308 -9.08 -9.09 16.47
N PRO A 309 -9.59 -8.13 17.27
CA PRO A 309 -8.81 -7.52 18.37
C PRO A 309 -8.33 -8.56 19.36
N LEU A 310 -9.13 -9.62 19.61
CA LEU A 310 -8.76 -10.69 20.54
C LEU A 310 -7.59 -11.52 20.00
N VAL A 311 -7.55 -11.80 18.70
CA VAL A 311 -6.39 -12.45 18.06
C VAL A 311 -5.17 -11.55 18.13
N LYS A 312 -5.29 -10.29 17.70
CA LYS A 312 -4.16 -9.34 17.64
C LYS A 312 -3.55 -9.08 19.02
N THR A 313 -4.36 -8.94 20.07
CA THR A 313 -3.87 -8.76 21.44
C THR A 313 -3.24 -10.03 22.02
N ALA A 314 -3.70 -11.23 21.63
CA ALA A 314 -3.02 -12.48 22.00
C ALA A 314 -1.62 -12.56 21.37
N PHE A 315 -1.46 -12.15 20.11
CA PHE A 315 -0.16 -12.09 19.46
C PHE A 315 0.77 -11.07 20.13
N PHE A 316 0.28 -9.90 20.50
CA PHE A 316 1.03 -8.93 21.31
C PHE A 316 1.52 -9.52 22.63
N ALA A 317 0.64 -10.22 23.34
CA ALA A 317 0.97 -10.90 24.61
C ALA A 317 1.85 -12.15 24.44
N SER A 318 2.15 -12.57 23.19
CA SER A 318 2.79 -13.85 22.87
C SER A 318 2.04 -15.05 23.46
N ASP A 319 0.69 -14.98 23.51
CA ASP A 319 -0.22 -16.02 23.98
C ASP A 319 -0.70 -16.87 22.79
N PRO A 320 -0.40 -18.19 22.72
CA PRO A 320 -0.87 -19.08 21.68
C PRO A 320 -2.37 -19.41 21.83
N ASN A 321 -3.22 -18.39 21.78
CA ASN A 321 -4.66 -18.52 22.03
C ASN A 321 -5.41 -19.09 20.83
N LEU A 322 -5.40 -20.41 20.69
CA LEU A 322 -6.03 -21.13 19.58
C LEU A 322 -7.55 -20.87 19.52
N GLY A 323 -8.20 -20.76 20.67
CA GLY A 323 -9.64 -20.53 20.77
C GLY A 323 -10.07 -19.23 20.08
N ARG A 324 -9.30 -18.15 20.20
CA ARG A 324 -9.57 -16.88 19.53
C ARG A 324 -9.44 -16.97 18.01
N ILE A 325 -8.47 -17.74 17.51
CA ILE A 325 -8.28 -17.96 16.09
C ILE A 325 -9.43 -18.79 15.52
N LEU A 326 -9.79 -19.92 16.18
CA LEU A 326 -10.91 -20.78 15.76
C LEU A 326 -12.25 -20.03 15.80
N ALA A 327 -12.47 -19.20 16.82
CA ALA A 327 -13.65 -18.34 16.88
C ALA A 327 -13.70 -17.37 15.70
N ALA A 328 -12.57 -16.73 15.34
CA ALA A 328 -12.49 -15.81 14.20
C ALA A 328 -12.76 -16.52 12.85
N ILE A 329 -12.33 -17.77 12.70
CA ILE A 329 -12.68 -18.60 11.54
C ILE A 329 -14.20 -18.86 11.53
N GLY A 330 -14.79 -19.20 12.67
CA GLY A 330 -16.19 -19.60 12.78
C GLY A 330 -17.19 -18.47 12.46
N TYR A 331 -16.89 -17.23 12.84
CA TYR A 331 -17.77 -16.08 12.55
C TYR A 331 -17.41 -15.34 11.24
N ALA A 332 -16.54 -15.89 10.39
CA ALA A 332 -16.11 -15.24 9.14
C ALA A 332 -17.23 -15.09 8.09
N GLY A 333 -18.45 -15.53 8.33
CA GLY A 333 -19.59 -15.44 7.41
C GLY A 333 -19.50 -16.44 6.26
N VAL A 334 -18.97 -17.64 6.50
CA VAL A 334 -18.99 -18.78 5.59
C VAL A 334 -19.95 -19.80 6.15
N ASP A 335 -21.22 -19.69 5.77
CA ASP A 335 -22.36 -20.38 6.41
C ASP A 335 -22.27 -21.92 6.35
N ASP A 336 -21.65 -22.47 5.31
CA ASP A 336 -21.48 -23.92 5.10
C ASP A 336 -20.07 -24.43 5.45
N LEU A 337 -19.33 -23.70 6.29
CA LEU A 337 -18.03 -24.14 6.79
C LEU A 337 -18.17 -25.35 7.70
N ASP A 338 -17.56 -26.47 7.29
CA ASP A 338 -17.45 -27.67 8.14
C ASP A 338 -16.25 -27.52 9.09
N SER A 339 -16.52 -27.08 10.32
CA SER A 339 -15.49 -26.85 11.33
C SER A 339 -14.70 -28.12 11.67
N THR A 340 -15.28 -29.33 11.48
CA THR A 340 -14.61 -30.61 11.78
C THR A 340 -13.49 -30.96 10.81
N LYS A 341 -13.37 -30.23 9.69
CA LYS A 341 -12.28 -30.39 8.72
C LYS A 341 -11.14 -29.38 8.86
N VAL A 342 -11.34 -28.37 9.70
CA VAL A 342 -10.38 -27.30 9.86
C VAL A 342 -9.11 -27.79 10.55
N GLN A 343 -7.98 -27.49 9.93
CA GLN A 343 -6.64 -27.71 10.47
C GLN A 343 -5.97 -26.37 10.71
N LEU A 344 -5.18 -26.24 11.79
CA LEU A 344 -4.51 -24.98 12.15
C LEU A 344 -3.05 -25.22 12.54
N TRP A 345 -2.16 -24.39 12.02
CA TRP A 345 -0.74 -24.34 12.39
C TRP A 345 -0.34 -22.93 12.83
N LEU A 346 0.55 -22.87 13.81
CA LEU A 346 1.34 -21.69 14.17
C LEU A 346 2.79 -21.97 13.77
N GLY A 347 3.32 -21.26 12.76
CA GLY A 347 4.56 -21.65 12.09
C GLY A 347 4.45 -23.09 11.60
N ASP A 348 5.39 -23.95 12.03
CA ASP A 348 5.40 -25.38 11.73
C ASP A 348 4.67 -26.24 12.77
N VAL A 349 4.17 -25.64 13.84
CA VAL A 349 3.50 -26.36 14.94
C VAL A 349 2.04 -26.61 14.60
N TRP A 350 1.63 -27.86 14.45
CA TRP A 350 0.25 -28.25 14.20
C TRP A 350 -0.57 -28.20 15.51
N VAL A 351 -1.35 -27.14 15.67
CA VAL A 351 -1.99 -26.80 16.93
C VAL A 351 -3.45 -27.24 17.02
N ALA A 352 -4.17 -27.29 15.89
CA ALA A 352 -5.54 -27.85 15.85
C ALA A 352 -5.70 -28.83 14.69
N LYS A 353 -6.41 -29.92 14.96
CA LYS A 353 -6.69 -31.03 14.06
C LYS A 353 -8.18 -31.32 14.09
N ASP A 354 -8.79 -31.50 12.92
CA ASP A 354 -10.19 -31.88 12.75
C ASP A 354 -11.14 -30.98 13.59
N GLY A 355 -10.86 -29.66 13.57
CA GLY A 355 -11.64 -28.65 14.28
C GLY A 355 -11.43 -28.59 15.79
N GLY A 356 -10.62 -29.47 16.36
CA GLY A 356 -10.29 -29.53 17.78
C GLY A 356 -8.81 -29.30 18.07
N ARG A 357 -8.43 -29.25 19.35
CA ARG A 357 -7.02 -29.19 19.75
C ARG A 357 -6.30 -30.47 19.29
N ASN A 358 -5.17 -30.34 18.60
CA ASN A 358 -4.35 -31.51 18.25
C ASN A 358 -3.87 -32.20 19.55
N PRO A 359 -4.14 -33.52 19.73
CA PRO A 359 -3.71 -34.24 20.95
C PRO A 359 -2.20 -34.25 21.19
N GLU A 360 -1.40 -34.12 20.11
CA GLU A 360 0.07 -34.08 20.20
C GLU A 360 0.62 -32.68 20.44
N TYR A 361 -0.23 -31.65 20.45
CA TYR A 361 0.20 -30.26 20.65
C TYR A 361 0.64 -30.02 22.11
N LYS A 362 1.84 -29.48 22.22
CA LYS A 362 2.40 -29.02 23.51
C LYS A 362 2.37 -27.49 23.54
N GLU A 363 1.87 -26.93 24.63
CA GLU A 363 1.74 -25.50 24.85
C GLU A 363 3.10 -24.76 24.71
N ALA A 364 4.19 -25.39 25.18
CA ALA A 364 5.54 -24.84 25.10
C ALA A 364 5.98 -24.59 23.63
N ASP A 365 5.57 -25.44 22.68
CA ASP A 365 5.93 -25.30 21.26
C ASP A 365 5.19 -24.10 20.67
N GLY A 366 3.89 -23.93 20.98
CA GLY A 366 3.12 -22.76 20.58
C GLY A 366 3.70 -21.47 21.15
N GLN A 367 4.05 -21.45 22.43
CA GLN A 367 4.69 -20.30 23.08
C GLN A 367 6.03 -19.93 22.44
N ALA A 368 6.82 -20.92 22.01
CA ALA A 368 8.08 -20.68 21.33
C ALA A 368 7.87 -19.95 19.98
N VAL A 369 6.83 -20.34 19.22
CA VAL A 369 6.45 -19.65 17.99
C VAL A 369 5.96 -18.23 18.27
N MET A 370 5.07 -18.07 19.28
CA MET A 370 4.47 -16.77 19.59
C MET A 370 5.48 -15.73 20.10
N LYS A 371 6.65 -16.11 20.57
CA LYS A 371 7.75 -15.20 20.94
C LYS A 371 8.51 -14.62 19.72
N GLN A 372 8.35 -15.19 18.55
CA GLN A 372 9.00 -14.69 17.33
C GLN A 372 8.40 -13.35 16.91
N ALA A 373 9.20 -12.52 16.22
CA ALA A 373 8.72 -11.26 15.66
C ALA A 373 7.88 -11.47 14.39
N GLU A 374 8.08 -12.58 13.68
CA GLU A 374 7.33 -12.93 12.47
C GLU A 374 6.67 -14.29 12.65
N ILE A 375 5.36 -14.34 12.48
CA ILE A 375 4.56 -15.54 12.75
C ILE A 375 3.62 -15.80 11.58
N THR A 376 3.61 -17.05 11.11
CA THR A 376 2.63 -17.52 10.12
C THR A 376 1.54 -18.33 10.79
N VAL A 377 0.29 -17.94 10.57
CA VAL A 377 -0.90 -18.72 10.90
C VAL A 377 -1.38 -19.38 9.63
N THR A 378 -1.35 -20.71 9.56
CA THR A 378 -1.88 -21.46 8.41
C THR A 378 -3.14 -22.18 8.81
N VAL A 379 -4.21 -21.96 8.05
CA VAL A 379 -5.50 -22.65 8.19
C VAL A 379 -5.75 -23.44 6.92
N ASP A 380 -6.07 -24.74 7.07
CA ASP A 380 -6.57 -25.57 5.97
C ASP A 380 -8.04 -25.84 6.19
N LEU A 381 -8.87 -25.49 5.21
CA LEU A 381 -10.31 -25.63 5.28
C LEU A 381 -10.79 -27.02 4.81
N GLY A 382 -9.95 -27.78 4.13
CA GLY A 382 -10.26 -29.15 3.66
C GLY A 382 -11.44 -29.25 2.69
N ARG A 383 -11.73 -28.16 1.91
CA ARG A 383 -12.93 -28.09 1.06
C ARG A 383 -12.68 -27.68 -0.40
N GLY A 384 -11.43 -27.48 -0.78
CA GLY A 384 -11.01 -27.10 -2.13
C GLY A 384 -9.51 -27.05 -2.28
N SER A 385 -9.03 -26.33 -3.29
CA SER A 385 -7.59 -26.18 -3.60
C SER A 385 -7.13 -24.71 -3.65
N VAL A 386 -8.00 -23.76 -3.39
CA VAL A 386 -7.65 -22.34 -3.46
C VAL A 386 -6.95 -21.92 -2.18
N GLU A 387 -5.97 -21.02 -2.36
CA GLU A 387 -5.17 -20.45 -1.28
C GLU A 387 -5.14 -18.94 -1.39
N GLU A 388 -5.21 -18.26 -0.23
CA GLU A 388 -5.03 -16.82 -0.11
C GLU A 388 -4.20 -16.47 1.13
N THR A 389 -3.52 -15.33 1.05
CA THR A 389 -2.68 -14.83 2.14
C THR A 389 -3.01 -13.37 2.43
N VAL A 390 -3.14 -13.04 3.72
CA VAL A 390 -3.27 -11.67 4.24
C VAL A 390 -2.14 -11.41 5.23
N TRP A 391 -1.51 -10.23 5.16
CA TRP A 391 -0.50 -9.78 6.10
C TRP A 391 -1.09 -8.75 7.03
N THR A 392 -0.77 -8.88 8.33
CA THR A 392 -1.22 -7.96 9.39
C THR A 392 -0.16 -7.86 10.49
N CYS A 393 -0.43 -7.05 11.50
CA CYS A 393 0.38 -6.94 12.71
C CYS A 393 -0.48 -7.21 13.96
N ASP A 394 0.15 -7.32 15.10
CA ASP A 394 -0.50 -7.37 16.42
C ASP A 394 -1.14 -6.02 16.79
N LEU A 395 -1.79 -5.97 17.95
CA LEU A 395 -2.39 -4.75 18.52
C LEU A 395 -1.82 -4.53 19.93
N SER A 396 -0.98 -3.48 20.03
CA SER A 396 -0.30 -3.11 21.28
C SER A 396 -0.96 -1.93 21.99
N HIS A 397 -0.50 -1.61 23.19
CA HIS A 397 -0.89 -0.38 23.91
C HIS A 397 -0.44 0.87 23.17
N GLU A 398 0.68 0.82 22.44
CA GLU A 398 1.23 1.94 21.69
C GLU A 398 0.29 2.39 20.55
N TYR A 399 -0.43 1.47 19.90
CA TYR A 399 -1.47 1.81 18.92
C TYR A 399 -2.50 2.78 19.52
N VAL A 400 -2.96 2.52 20.74
CA VAL A 400 -3.93 3.39 21.43
C VAL A 400 -3.31 4.74 21.74
N SER A 401 -2.07 4.78 22.24
CA SER A 401 -1.35 6.02 22.57
C SER A 401 -1.17 6.91 21.34
N ILE A 402 -0.71 6.34 20.22
CA ILE A 402 -0.51 7.10 18.95
C ILE A 402 -1.82 7.69 18.46
N ASN A 403 -2.92 6.93 18.49
CA ASN A 403 -4.20 7.37 17.93
C ASN A 403 -4.97 8.32 18.88
N ALA A 404 -4.72 8.28 20.19
CA ALA A 404 -5.27 9.24 21.14
C ALA A 404 -4.75 10.67 20.89
N ASP A 405 -3.49 10.80 20.44
CA ASP A 405 -2.81 12.09 20.24
C ASP A 405 -2.69 12.52 18.77
N TYR A 406 -3.35 11.84 17.84
CA TYR A 406 -3.18 12.03 16.38
C TYR A 406 -3.40 13.46 15.88
N ARG A 407 -4.26 14.25 16.54
CA ARG A 407 -4.56 15.64 16.16
C ARG A 407 -3.62 16.69 16.76
N SER A 408 -2.79 16.31 17.74
CA SER A 408 -1.90 17.23 18.47
C SER A 408 -0.60 17.59 17.71
#